data_ba5645ff3a028b6107c88cd38adba129
#
_entry.id   ba5645ff3a028b6107c88cd38adba129
#
_cell.length_a   1.000
_cell.length_b   1.000
_cell.length_c   1.000
_cell.angle_alpha   90.00
_cell.angle_beta   90.00
_cell.angle_gamma   90.00
#
_symmetry.space_group_name_H-M   'P 1'
#
loop_
_entity.id
_entity.type
_entity.pdbx_description
1 polymer ?
#
loop_
_entity_poly.entity_id
_entity_poly.type
_entity_poly.pdbx_seq_one_letter_code
_entity_poly.pdbx_strand_id
1 'polypeptide(L)'
;MRPNSEGPGRGGAGRNVRRRTHLAGLVTALLAAVLLAAGCSSSGSSSSSSPAAATSSAAAAPSAAAASPSASPAGTAPGSDVGLTATTIKVGVIADVNNPLVPGLFQKSVNAVKAWAKDVNASGGLAGRQVTVDFCDSQLNPNATTGCVIKACQNDFALVGTSANALEDLSDLDGCKNSAGQPVGLPNLAAFAFPPLSCDPDTYLVSGLGPYCATAKQNPQTYTVPVGDARYLTAHNPGLHGIWLYDSDDPTFKLTQTPVFKGESDLGIKQDGQGFYALSGAAPQSALTPFIQQIKSSGSTFVYDDVTTASMVLVRREAQLQGVNTVKVWECNSGCYDPNFYKQGGAAVNGTYASLVPLPYLTDYKVNPALGKLVTNLGGLDNVDNNAVNSYITAFLFQDAVQKAVANGGTLNRQTLFAALKGEHSFNADGMIGTTDVGNRTPSSCSVLVQLQNGVWQRVDPVKPGTFDCSPSNVATIKMNVS
;
A
#
# COMPACT_ATOMS: atom_id res chain seq x y z
N MET A 1 -51.36 37.11 -28.32
CA MET A 1 -51.12 38.53 -28.42
C MET A 1 -49.64 38.78 -28.06
N ARG A 2 -48.85 39.08 -29.05
CA ARG A 2 -47.56 39.81 -28.93
C ARG A 2 -47.94 41.30 -28.90
N PRO A 3 -47.07 42.25 -28.54
CA PRO A 3 -45.77 42.56 -29.14
C PRO A 3 -44.66 42.97 -28.13
N ASN A 4 -43.37 42.75 -28.49
CA ASN A 4 -42.35 43.62 -29.13
C ASN A 4 -41.99 44.92 -28.36
N SER A 5 -40.65 45.11 -28.05
CA SER A 5 -39.73 45.98 -28.83
C SER A 5 -38.41 46.13 -28.06
N GLU A 6 -37.30 45.78 -28.68
CA GLU A 6 -36.27 46.65 -29.25
C GLU A 6 -35.21 47.22 -28.26
N GLY A 7 -33.93 46.88 -28.59
CA GLY A 7 -32.70 47.44 -28.07
C GLY A 7 -32.40 48.84 -28.77
N PRO A 8 -31.14 49.30 -29.01
CA PRO A 8 -29.79 48.85 -28.64
C PRO A 8 -28.91 50.01 -28.08
N GLY A 9 -27.70 49.76 -27.65
CA GLY A 9 -26.73 50.80 -27.29
C GLY A 9 -25.27 50.33 -27.34
N ARG A 10 -24.58 50.71 -28.39
CA ARG A 10 -23.13 50.60 -28.65
C ARG A 10 -22.33 51.72 -27.96
N GLY A 11 -21.06 51.42 -27.68
CA GLY A 11 -19.91 52.33 -27.53
C GLY A 11 -19.03 51.91 -26.38
N GLY A 12 -17.74 51.70 -26.44
CA GLY A 12 -16.73 52.09 -27.35
C GLY A 12 -15.43 52.24 -26.55
N ALA A 13 -14.41 51.54 -26.95
CA ALA A 13 -12.97 51.82 -26.87
C ALA A 13 -12.29 52.43 -25.62
N GLY A 14 -11.17 51.80 -25.22
CA GLY A 14 -10.17 52.45 -24.38
C GLY A 14 -9.00 51.54 -24.02
N ARG A 15 -8.02 51.40 -24.92
CA ARG A 15 -6.65 50.87 -24.69
C ARG A 15 -5.99 51.58 -23.51
N ASN A 16 -5.27 50.88 -22.68
CA ASN A 16 -3.92 51.35 -22.29
C ASN A 16 -3.03 50.21 -21.83
N VAL A 17 -2.06 49.94 -22.64
CA VAL A 17 -0.82 49.22 -22.43
C VAL A 17 0.07 50.06 -21.50
N ARG A 18 0.54 49.49 -20.41
CA ARG A 18 1.80 49.94 -19.78
C ARG A 18 2.67 48.75 -19.41
N ARG A 19 3.65 48.52 -20.28
CA ARG A 19 4.93 47.88 -19.95
C ARG A 19 5.63 48.69 -18.85
N ARG A 20 6.17 48.03 -17.85
CA ARG A 20 7.41 48.48 -17.21
C ARG A 20 8.30 47.30 -16.95
N THR A 21 9.46 47.44 -17.49
CA THR A 21 10.68 46.63 -17.51
C THR A 21 11.49 46.82 -16.24
N HIS A 22 12.27 45.77 -15.92
CA HIS A 22 13.59 45.75 -15.28
C HIS A 22 13.73 46.16 -13.82
N LEU A 23 14.22 45.19 -13.01
CA LEU A 23 15.52 45.37 -12.35
C LEU A 23 16.08 43.98 -12.01
N ALA A 24 17.20 43.67 -12.63
CA ALA A 24 18.11 42.61 -12.30
C ALA A 24 18.90 43.02 -11.06
N GLY A 25 19.11 42.10 -10.14
CA GLY A 25 20.00 42.21 -8.99
C GLY A 25 20.86 40.99 -8.90
N LEU A 26 22.04 41.07 -9.53
CA LEU A 26 23.18 40.17 -9.25
C LEU A 26 23.62 40.32 -7.81
N VAL A 27 23.85 39.22 -7.08
CA VAL A 27 24.82 39.17 -5.98
C VAL A 27 25.69 37.94 -6.17
N THR A 28 26.94 38.24 -6.26
CA THR A 28 28.15 37.51 -6.63
C THR A 28 28.55 36.45 -5.59
N ALA A 29 29.21 35.44 -6.10
CA ALA A 29 29.90 34.34 -5.47
C ALA A 29 30.95 34.76 -4.43
N LEU A 30 31.20 33.92 -3.43
CA LEU A 30 32.47 33.82 -2.75
C LEU A 30 32.83 32.34 -2.57
N LEU A 31 33.78 31.91 -3.40
CA LEU A 31 34.59 30.70 -3.23
C LEU A 31 35.57 30.92 -2.07
N ALA A 32 35.74 29.91 -1.24
CA ALA A 32 36.97 29.69 -0.48
C ALA A 32 37.33 28.22 -0.55
N ALA A 33 38.31 27.94 -1.37
CA ALA A 33 39.07 26.70 -1.41
C ALA A 33 40.13 26.71 -0.31
N VAL A 34 40.30 25.60 0.42
CA VAL A 34 41.53 25.30 1.14
C VAL A 34 41.94 23.87 0.76
N LEU A 35 43.07 23.83 0.07
CA LEU A 35 43.86 22.66 -0.28
C LEU A 35 44.97 22.44 0.76
N LEU A 36 45.56 21.23 0.72
CA LEU A 36 46.83 20.74 1.26
C LEU A 36 46.71 20.06 2.63
N ALA A 37 47.36 18.92 2.89
CA ALA A 37 48.50 18.28 2.22
C ALA A 37 48.59 16.80 2.56
N ALA A 38 49.29 16.13 1.73
CA ALA A 38 49.73 14.76 1.71
C ALA A 38 50.65 14.36 2.88
N GLY A 39 50.70 13.05 3.16
CA GLY A 39 51.72 12.43 4.00
C GLY A 39 51.77 10.92 3.74
N CYS A 40 52.63 10.50 2.82
CA CYS A 40 53.07 9.11 2.61
C CYS A 40 54.14 8.74 3.65
N SER A 41 54.20 7.48 4.04
CA SER A 41 55.40 6.63 4.20
C SER A 41 54.96 5.29 4.79
N SER A 42 55.06 4.23 4.11
CA SER A 42 56.15 3.34 3.68
C SER A 42 56.60 2.36 4.77
N SER A 43 56.44 1.10 4.40
CA SER A 43 57.35 -0.02 4.47
C SER A 43 57.66 -0.72 5.80
N GLY A 44 57.66 -2.07 5.68
CA GLY A 44 58.40 -2.92 6.63
C GLY A 44 57.88 -4.36 6.61
N SER A 45 58.43 -5.11 5.77
CA SER A 45 58.57 -6.51 5.44
C SER A 45 58.99 -7.46 6.58
N SER A 46 58.67 -8.72 6.28
CA SER A 46 59.42 -9.97 6.58
C SER A 46 59.31 -10.53 8.00
N SER A 47 59.19 -11.76 8.23
CA SER A 47 59.44 -13.06 7.62
C SER A 47 59.29 -14.16 8.67
N SER A 48 58.74 -15.28 8.23
CA SER A 48 59.15 -16.66 8.46
C SER A 48 59.39 -17.20 9.88
N SER A 49 58.68 -18.28 10.20
CA SER A 49 59.23 -19.65 10.29
C SER A 49 58.29 -20.63 11.01
N SER A 50 57.92 -21.70 10.36
CA SER A 50 57.66 -23.01 10.93
C SER A 50 59.00 -23.67 11.27
N PRO A 51 59.13 -24.84 11.99
CA PRO A 51 58.21 -25.95 12.11
C PRO A 51 58.24 -26.76 13.41
N ALA A 52 57.56 -27.90 13.40
CA ALA A 52 57.75 -29.20 14.07
C ALA A 52 56.67 -29.56 15.07
N ALA A 53 55.89 -30.49 14.78
CA ALA A 53 55.85 -31.98 14.75
C ALA A 53 55.80 -32.65 16.14
N ALA A 54 54.82 -33.46 16.27
CA ALA A 54 54.74 -34.87 16.75
C ALA A 54 53.74 -35.06 17.91
N THR A 55 52.87 -35.91 17.77
CA THR A 55 52.58 -37.30 17.87
C THR A 55 51.29 -37.61 18.65
N SER A 56 50.47 -38.30 17.97
CA SER A 56 49.60 -39.45 18.31
C SER A 56 49.01 -39.62 19.71
N SER A 57 47.70 -39.78 19.74
CA SER A 57 47.05 -41.02 20.27
C SER A 57 45.57 -41.10 19.94
N ALA A 58 45.16 -42.33 19.76
CA ALA A 58 43.97 -42.82 19.10
C ALA A 58 42.67 -42.74 19.92
N ALA A 59 41.58 -42.86 19.16
CA ALA A 59 40.34 -43.56 19.36
C ALA A 59 39.26 -42.99 20.28
N ALA A 60 38.20 -42.55 19.61
CA ALA A 60 36.80 -42.98 19.90
C ALA A 60 35.92 -42.48 18.73
N ALA A 61 35.22 -43.38 18.09
CA ALA A 61 34.26 -43.09 17.05
C ALA A 61 33.04 -42.35 17.62
N PRO A 62 32.60 -41.27 17.04
CA PRO A 62 31.27 -40.75 17.30
C PRO A 62 30.28 -41.27 16.25
N SER A 63 29.16 -41.67 16.79
CA SER A 63 27.88 -41.95 16.14
C SER A 63 27.63 -41.04 14.93
N ALA A 64 27.28 -41.65 13.81
CA ALA A 64 26.82 -40.93 12.59
C ALA A 64 25.59 -40.10 12.92
N ALA A 65 25.79 -38.79 12.94
CA ALA A 65 24.68 -37.85 12.79
C ALA A 65 24.16 -38.01 11.36
N ALA A 66 22.88 -38.37 11.23
CA ALA A 66 22.19 -38.43 9.96
C ALA A 66 22.29 -37.06 9.30
N ALA A 67 23.00 -37.01 8.19
CA ALA A 67 22.99 -35.85 7.31
C ALA A 67 21.56 -35.65 6.81
N SER A 68 20.96 -34.50 7.15
CA SER A 68 19.76 -34.06 6.50
C SER A 68 20.00 -34.10 4.99
N PRO A 69 19.05 -34.59 4.19
CA PRO A 69 19.22 -34.60 2.76
C PRO A 69 19.40 -33.14 2.27
N SER A 70 20.57 -32.82 1.73
CA SER A 70 20.77 -31.64 0.90
C SER A 70 19.72 -31.72 -0.20
N ALA A 71 18.76 -30.80 -0.19
CA ALA A 71 17.82 -30.66 -1.30
C ALA A 71 18.67 -30.44 -2.56
N SER A 72 18.63 -31.36 -3.50
CA SER A 72 19.13 -31.13 -4.84
C SER A 72 18.50 -29.86 -5.37
N PRO A 73 19.25 -28.98 -6.06
CA PRO A 73 18.66 -27.81 -6.67
C PRO A 73 17.49 -28.26 -7.57
N ALA A 74 16.29 -27.79 -7.28
CA ALA A 74 15.13 -28.10 -8.10
C ALA A 74 15.45 -27.64 -9.53
N GLY A 75 15.35 -28.57 -10.49
CA GLY A 75 15.55 -28.24 -11.90
C GLY A 75 14.64 -27.08 -12.32
N THR A 76 15.10 -26.26 -13.28
CA THR A 76 14.28 -25.17 -13.81
C THR A 76 13.00 -25.73 -14.42
N ALA A 77 11.84 -25.27 -13.96
CA ALA A 77 10.54 -25.64 -14.53
C ALA A 77 10.44 -25.19 -15.99
N PRO A 78 9.75 -25.93 -16.90
CA PRO A 78 9.55 -25.50 -18.27
C PRO A 78 8.74 -24.21 -18.35
N GLY A 79 9.01 -23.37 -19.35
CA GLY A 79 8.23 -22.17 -19.65
C GLY A 79 9.06 -21.03 -20.19
N SER A 80 8.40 -20.21 -20.99
CA SER A 80 8.92 -18.95 -21.50
C SER A 80 7.77 -18.01 -21.78
N ASP A 81 7.99 -16.72 -21.53
CA ASP A 81 7.07 -15.64 -21.86
C ASP A 81 7.82 -14.30 -21.81
N VAL A 82 7.13 -13.19 -22.06
CA VAL A 82 7.70 -11.87 -21.82
C VAL A 82 8.14 -11.78 -20.35
N GLY A 83 9.38 -11.31 -20.12
CA GLY A 83 9.95 -11.23 -18.77
C GLY A 83 10.32 -12.58 -18.14
N LEU A 84 10.14 -13.70 -18.85
CA LEU A 84 10.46 -15.05 -18.38
C LEU A 84 11.46 -15.73 -19.30
N THR A 85 12.63 -16.08 -18.78
CA THR A 85 13.68 -16.84 -19.48
C THR A 85 13.96 -18.17 -18.77
N ALA A 86 14.91 -18.95 -19.28
CA ALA A 86 15.36 -20.16 -18.62
C ALA A 86 15.98 -19.92 -17.23
N THR A 87 16.52 -18.72 -16.97
CA THR A 87 17.26 -18.40 -15.73
C THR A 87 16.68 -17.26 -14.93
N THR A 88 15.71 -16.54 -15.46
CA THR A 88 15.23 -15.29 -14.84
C THR A 88 13.71 -15.17 -14.93
N ILE A 89 13.10 -14.67 -13.86
CA ILE A 89 11.76 -14.11 -13.81
C ILE A 89 11.91 -12.62 -13.54
N LYS A 90 11.46 -11.78 -14.46
CA LYS A 90 11.47 -10.33 -14.31
C LYS A 90 10.08 -9.84 -13.91
N VAL A 91 9.96 -9.18 -12.78
CA VAL A 91 8.73 -8.58 -12.30
C VAL A 91 8.84 -7.06 -12.26
N GLY A 92 7.77 -6.37 -12.65
CA GLY A 92 7.66 -4.93 -12.57
C GLY A 92 7.06 -4.49 -11.23
N VAL A 93 7.50 -3.35 -10.72
CA VAL A 93 6.85 -2.60 -9.64
C VAL A 93 6.55 -1.20 -10.16
N ILE A 94 5.28 -0.84 -10.23
CA ILE A 94 4.84 0.52 -10.53
C ILE A 94 4.42 1.17 -9.22
N ALA A 95 5.02 2.32 -8.88
CA ALA A 95 4.71 3.01 -7.63
C ALA A 95 4.93 4.52 -7.74
N ASP A 96 4.05 5.30 -7.08
CA ASP A 96 4.15 6.76 -6.99
C ASP A 96 5.21 7.14 -5.95
N VAL A 97 6.44 7.41 -6.39
CA VAL A 97 7.56 7.72 -5.49
C VAL A 97 7.96 9.20 -5.57
N ASN A 98 8.37 9.69 -6.74
CA ASN A 98 8.80 11.07 -6.89
C ASN A 98 7.62 11.95 -7.34
N ASN A 99 6.83 12.40 -6.38
CA ASN A 99 5.74 13.34 -6.64
C ASN A 99 5.84 14.56 -5.71
N PRO A 100 5.37 15.75 -6.14
CA PRO A 100 5.53 16.98 -5.37
C PRO A 100 4.63 17.07 -4.13
N LEU A 101 3.54 16.30 -4.08
CA LEU A 101 2.56 16.34 -2.99
C LEU A 101 3.04 15.53 -1.78
N VAL A 102 3.49 14.28 -2.02
CA VAL A 102 3.97 13.37 -0.99
C VAL A 102 5.25 12.68 -1.48
N PRO A 103 6.42 13.34 -1.43
CA PRO A 103 7.68 12.73 -1.87
C PRO A 103 7.98 11.44 -1.10
N GLY A 104 8.26 10.35 -1.83
CA GLY A 104 8.57 9.05 -1.24
C GLY A 104 7.35 8.21 -0.85
N LEU A 105 6.14 8.57 -1.27
CA LEU A 105 4.86 7.97 -0.85
C LEU A 105 4.90 6.43 -0.78
N PHE A 106 5.29 5.74 -1.86
CA PHE A 106 5.38 4.27 -1.90
C PHE A 106 6.81 3.73 -2.05
N GLN A 107 7.82 4.49 -1.65
CA GLN A 107 9.22 4.01 -1.73
C GLN A 107 9.44 2.74 -0.92
N LYS A 108 8.81 2.62 0.25
CA LYS A 108 8.93 1.44 1.12
C LYS A 108 8.29 0.21 0.49
N SER A 109 7.22 0.37 -0.31
CA SER A 109 6.60 -0.70 -1.12
C SER A 109 7.60 -1.30 -2.11
N VAL A 110 8.29 -0.45 -2.87
CA VAL A 110 9.34 -0.88 -3.82
C VAL A 110 10.47 -1.62 -3.11
N ASN A 111 10.90 -1.10 -1.95
CA ASN A 111 11.95 -1.72 -1.15
C ASN A 111 11.54 -3.10 -0.61
N ALA A 112 10.28 -3.28 -0.24
CA ALA A 112 9.74 -4.55 0.24
C ALA A 112 9.76 -5.64 -0.83
N VAL A 113 9.35 -5.33 -2.06
CA VAL A 113 9.42 -6.28 -3.20
C VAL A 113 10.87 -6.63 -3.53
N LYS A 114 11.78 -5.65 -3.53
CA LYS A 114 13.22 -5.90 -3.72
C LYS A 114 13.82 -6.77 -2.62
N ALA A 115 13.39 -6.57 -1.36
CA ALA A 115 13.83 -7.38 -0.23
C ALA A 115 13.34 -8.83 -0.36
N TRP A 116 12.08 -9.04 -0.75
CA TRP A 116 11.56 -10.37 -1.05
C TRP A 116 12.34 -11.05 -2.18
N ALA A 117 12.57 -10.38 -3.30
CA ALA A 117 13.30 -10.95 -4.42
C ALA A 117 14.72 -11.36 -4.02
N LYS A 118 15.41 -10.55 -3.20
CA LYS A 118 16.73 -10.88 -2.65
C LYS A 118 16.69 -12.16 -1.82
N ASP A 119 15.68 -12.34 -0.98
CA ASP A 119 15.53 -13.52 -0.13
C ASP A 119 15.23 -14.78 -0.94
N VAL A 120 14.33 -14.68 -1.91
CA VAL A 120 14.00 -15.77 -2.83
C VAL A 120 15.26 -16.21 -3.57
N ASN A 121 16.03 -15.25 -4.08
CA ASN A 121 17.27 -15.52 -4.81
C ASN A 121 18.33 -16.17 -3.94
N ALA A 122 18.49 -15.72 -2.70
CA ALA A 122 19.40 -16.34 -1.73
C ALA A 122 18.99 -17.78 -1.37
N SER A 123 17.70 -18.12 -1.51
CA SER A 123 17.15 -19.46 -1.28
C SER A 123 17.17 -20.36 -2.55
N GLY A 124 17.85 -19.95 -3.61
CA GLY A 124 17.95 -20.71 -4.87
C GLY A 124 17.01 -20.26 -5.99
N GLY A 125 16.27 -19.16 -5.79
CA GLY A 125 15.37 -18.59 -6.78
C GLY A 125 13.95 -19.15 -6.73
N LEU A 126 13.13 -18.77 -7.69
CA LEU A 126 11.73 -19.19 -7.82
C LEU A 126 11.56 -20.07 -9.07
N ALA A 127 11.04 -21.27 -8.91
CA ALA A 127 10.93 -22.28 -10.00
C ALA A 127 12.25 -22.48 -10.76
N GLY A 128 13.39 -22.45 -10.05
CA GLY A 128 14.75 -22.59 -10.62
C GLY A 128 15.29 -21.35 -11.32
N ARG A 129 14.69 -20.19 -11.14
CA ARG A 129 15.06 -18.91 -11.78
C ARG A 129 15.35 -17.83 -10.76
N GLN A 130 16.26 -16.93 -11.08
CA GLN A 130 16.50 -15.73 -10.30
C GLN A 130 15.38 -14.70 -10.57
N VAL A 131 14.88 -14.07 -9.53
CA VAL A 131 13.89 -12.99 -9.66
C VAL A 131 14.61 -11.65 -9.77
N THR A 132 14.26 -10.87 -10.78
CA THR A 132 14.73 -9.48 -10.95
C THR A 132 13.55 -8.52 -10.86
N VAL A 133 13.77 -7.36 -10.23
CA VAL A 133 12.72 -6.35 -10.01
C VAL A 133 13.01 -5.12 -10.85
N ASP A 134 12.12 -4.80 -11.78
CA ASP A 134 12.13 -3.56 -12.56
C ASP A 134 11.18 -2.54 -11.91
N PHE A 135 11.71 -1.39 -11.52
CA PHE A 135 10.93 -0.33 -10.90
C PHE A 135 10.61 0.76 -11.93
N CYS A 136 9.36 1.18 -11.97
CA CYS A 136 8.89 2.32 -12.73
C CYS A 136 8.16 3.29 -11.82
N ASP A 137 8.62 4.55 -11.80
CA ASP A 137 8.03 5.62 -11.00
C ASP A 137 6.86 6.26 -11.77
N SER A 138 5.66 6.10 -11.26
CA SER A 138 4.43 6.66 -11.81
C SER A 138 4.15 8.11 -11.40
N GLN A 139 4.87 8.63 -10.39
CA GLN A 139 4.91 10.05 -10.02
C GLN A 139 3.54 10.67 -9.69
N LEU A 140 2.55 9.88 -9.31
CA LEU A 140 1.16 10.30 -9.13
C LEU A 140 0.63 11.00 -10.41
N ASN A 141 1.00 10.49 -11.58
CA ASN A 141 0.70 11.07 -12.88
C ASN A 141 0.14 10.02 -13.84
N PRO A 142 -1.08 10.18 -14.39
CA PRO A 142 -1.70 9.18 -15.27
C PRO A 142 -0.85 8.83 -16.50
N ASN A 143 -0.22 9.81 -17.14
CA ASN A 143 0.61 9.55 -18.32
C ASN A 143 1.89 8.75 -17.98
N ALA A 144 2.51 9.06 -16.83
CA ALA A 144 3.67 8.32 -16.36
C ALA A 144 3.26 6.88 -15.99
N THR A 145 2.11 6.69 -15.36
CA THR A 145 1.57 5.36 -15.02
C THR A 145 1.32 4.55 -16.30
N THR A 146 0.65 5.12 -17.31
CA THR A 146 0.44 4.49 -18.62
C THR A 146 1.77 4.10 -19.26
N GLY A 147 2.77 4.99 -19.26
CA GLY A 147 4.11 4.68 -19.76
C GLY A 147 4.79 3.54 -18.99
N CYS A 148 4.59 3.45 -17.69
CA CYS A 148 5.07 2.33 -16.86
C CYS A 148 4.37 1.01 -17.22
N VAL A 149 3.05 1.01 -17.45
CA VAL A 149 2.30 -0.19 -17.87
C VAL A 149 2.78 -0.67 -19.21
N ILE A 150 2.92 0.21 -20.22
CA ILE A 150 3.44 -0.14 -21.56
C ILE A 150 4.84 -0.76 -21.45
N LYS A 151 5.73 -0.17 -20.65
CA LYS A 151 7.07 -0.69 -20.42
C LYS A 151 7.04 -2.08 -19.77
N ALA A 152 6.22 -2.25 -18.73
CA ALA A 152 6.08 -3.53 -18.04
C ALA A 152 5.48 -4.61 -18.96
N CYS A 153 4.50 -4.25 -19.78
CA CYS A 153 3.90 -5.14 -20.78
C CYS A 153 4.93 -5.74 -21.73
N GLN A 154 5.94 -4.95 -22.11
CA GLN A 154 7.00 -5.35 -23.06
C GLN A 154 8.17 -6.09 -22.40
N ASN A 155 8.37 -5.96 -21.09
CA ASN A 155 9.61 -6.39 -20.45
C ASN A 155 9.42 -7.31 -19.23
N ASP A 156 8.26 -7.28 -18.56
CA ASP A 156 8.05 -7.95 -17.30
C ASP A 156 7.05 -9.09 -17.42
N PHE A 157 7.25 -10.13 -16.61
CA PHE A 157 6.38 -11.29 -16.59
C PHE A 157 5.05 -11.01 -15.88
N ALA A 158 5.12 -10.22 -14.80
CA ALA A 158 3.98 -9.78 -13.99
C ALA A 158 4.32 -8.46 -13.29
N LEU A 159 3.31 -7.73 -12.84
CA LEU A 159 3.44 -6.65 -11.88
C LEU A 159 3.25 -7.21 -10.46
N VAL A 160 4.13 -6.83 -9.54
CA VAL A 160 4.11 -7.30 -8.14
C VAL A 160 4.30 -6.12 -7.21
N GLY A 161 3.37 -5.89 -6.30
CA GLY A 161 3.42 -4.78 -5.36
C GLY A 161 3.06 -3.43 -5.97
N THR A 162 2.28 -3.41 -7.05
CA THR A 162 1.79 -2.16 -7.66
C THR A 162 1.14 -1.28 -6.59
N SER A 163 1.60 -0.03 -6.53
CA SER A 163 1.16 1.01 -5.58
C SER A 163 1.09 2.34 -6.34
N ALA A 164 0.12 2.43 -7.28
CA ALA A 164 -0.08 3.59 -8.13
C ALA A 164 -1.56 4.02 -8.09
N ASN A 165 -1.80 5.29 -7.76
CA ASN A 165 -3.14 5.85 -7.60
C ASN A 165 -3.77 6.29 -8.93
N ALA A 166 -2.96 6.64 -9.92
CA ALA A 166 -3.42 7.34 -11.11
C ALA A 166 -3.46 6.44 -12.37
N LEU A 167 -3.95 5.19 -12.27
CA LEU A 167 -4.18 4.34 -13.42
C LEU A 167 -5.67 4.31 -13.77
N GLU A 168 -6.06 5.11 -14.75
CA GLU A 168 -7.46 5.27 -15.19
C GLU A 168 -7.78 4.44 -16.44
N ASP A 169 -6.83 4.31 -17.37
CA ASP A 169 -6.97 3.53 -18.61
C ASP A 169 -6.28 2.17 -18.48
N LEU A 170 -7.07 1.12 -18.52
CA LEU A 170 -6.61 -0.27 -18.37
C LEU A 170 -6.31 -0.95 -19.71
N SER A 171 -6.58 -0.29 -20.85
CA SER A 171 -6.45 -0.91 -22.17
C SER A 171 -5.03 -1.43 -22.47
N ASP A 172 -4.00 -0.75 -21.96
CA ASP A 172 -2.61 -1.20 -22.13
C ASP A 172 -2.28 -2.39 -21.22
N LEU A 173 -2.93 -2.53 -20.06
CA LEU A 173 -2.80 -3.69 -19.16
C LEU A 173 -3.48 -4.91 -19.77
N ASP A 174 -4.76 -4.79 -20.13
CA ASP A 174 -5.60 -5.85 -20.71
C ASP A 174 -5.07 -6.30 -22.09
N GLY A 175 -4.55 -5.35 -22.86
CA GLY A 175 -4.02 -5.58 -24.20
C GLY A 175 -2.61 -6.19 -24.26
N CYS A 176 -1.96 -6.43 -23.11
CA CYS A 176 -0.62 -6.98 -23.05
C CYS A 176 -0.53 -8.32 -23.76
N LYS A 177 0.51 -8.45 -24.61
CA LYS A 177 0.74 -9.68 -25.39
C LYS A 177 1.77 -10.58 -24.71
N ASN A 178 1.55 -11.87 -24.81
CA ASN A 178 2.55 -12.88 -24.47
C ASN A 178 3.65 -12.95 -25.54
N SER A 179 4.66 -13.81 -25.33
CA SER A 179 5.76 -14.02 -26.28
C SER A 179 5.32 -14.56 -27.65
N ALA A 180 4.13 -15.13 -27.76
CA ALA A 180 3.51 -15.58 -29.00
C ALA A 180 2.68 -14.48 -29.71
N GLY A 181 2.65 -13.25 -29.17
CA GLY A 181 1.90 -12.13 -29.72
C GLY A 181 0.40 -12.15 -29.45
N GLN A 182 -0.08 -13.02 -28.57
CA GLN A 182 -1.49 -13.11 -28.19
C GLN A 182 -1.82 -12.13 -27.06
N PRO A 183 -2.92 -11.39 -27.13
CA PRO A 183 -3.35 -10.51 -26.03
C PRO A 183 -3.87 -11.38 -24.88
N VAL A 184 -3.10 -11.46 -23.82
CA VAL A 184 -3.40 -12.28 -22.62
C VAL A 184 -3.49 -11.47 -21.35
N GLY A 185 -3.21 -10.15 -21.41
CA GLY A 185 -3.11 -9.28 -20.25
C GLY A 185 -1.76 -9.39 -19.54
N LEU A 186 -1.58 -8.53 -18.51
CA LEU A 186 -0.41 -8.56 -17.63
C LEU A 186 -0.87 -8.85 -16.21
N PRO A 187 -0.50 -9.99 -15.60
CA PRO A 187 -0.87 -10.27 -14.22
C PRO A 187 -0.38 -9.16 -13.30
N ASN A 188 -1.31 -8.50 -12.60
CA ASN A 188 -1.04 -7.41 -11.69
C ASN A 188 -1.43 -7.80 -10.26
N LEU A 189 -0.44 -7.99 -9.41
CA LEU A 189 -0.63 -8.24 -7.99
C LEU A 189 -0.41 -6.93 -7.24
N ALA A 190 -1.50 -6.20 -7.02
CA ALA A 190 -1.45 -4.86 -6.47
C ALA A 190 -1.48 -4.86 -4.94
N ALA A 191 -0.58 -4.08 -4.35
CA ALA A 191 -0.57 -3.82 -2.91
C ALA A 191 -1.60 -2.75 -2.53
N PHE A 192 -1.83 -1.83 -3.46
CA PHE A 192 -2.76 -0.74 -3.32
C PHE A 192 -3.33 -0.39 -4.70
N ALA A 193 -4.64 -0.38 -4.84
CA ALA A 193 -5.32 -0.01 -6.08
C ALA A 193 -6.73 0.49 -5.80
N PHE A 194 -7.12 1.52 -6.53
CA PHE A 194 -8.50 2.02 -6.58
C PHE A 194 -9.18 1.64 -7.91
N PRO A 195 -10.51 1.77 -8.03
CA PRO A 195 -11.18 1.68 -9.32
C PRO A 195 -10.65 2.74 -10.29
N PRO A 196 -10.48 2.41 -11.58
CA PRO A 196 -10.89 1.15 -12.21
C PRO A 196 -9.90 -0.02 -11.99
N LEU A 197 -8.64 0.23 -11.58
CA LEU A 197 -7.61 -0.80 -11.49
C LEU A 197 -7.97 -1.96 -10.55
N SER A 198 -8.56 -1.66 -9.38
CA SER A 198 -9.01 -2.71 -8.45
C SER A 198 -10.11 -3.60 -9.02
N CYS A 199 -10.80 -3.14 -10.06
CA CYS A 199 -11.89 -3.82 -10.74
C CYS A 199 -11.45 -4.61 -11.97
N ASP A 200 -10.22 -4.40 -12.41
CA ASP A 200 -9.66 -5.08 -13.56
C ASP A 200 -9.53 -6.59 -13.33
N PRO A 201 -9.97 -7.44 -14.29
CA PRO A 201 -9.87 -8.89 -14.20
C PRO A 201 -8.44 -9.43 -14.07
N ASP A 202 -7.44 -8.68 -14.53
CA ASP A 202 -6.03 -9.05 -14.47
C ASP A 202 -5.35 -8.56 -13.16
N THR A 203 -6.07 -7.83 -12.31
CA THR A 203 -5.58 -7.31 -11.03
C THR A 203 -6.07 -8.12 -9.84
N TYR A 204 -5.14 -8.51 -8.96
CA TYR A 204 -5.36 -9.26 -7.72
C TYR A 204 -4.91 -8.44 -6.53
N LEU A 205 -5.82 -8.26 -5.58
CA LEU A 205 -5.61 -7.51 -4.34
C LEU A 205 -5.63 -8.45 -3.14
N VAL A 206 -4.71 -8.27 -2.23
CA VAL A 206 -4.65 -9.02 -0.96
C VAL A 206 -5.16 -8.23 0.23
N SER A 207 -5.26 -6.91 0.10
CA SER A 207 -5.70 -6.01 1.17
C SER A 207 -7.21 -6.01 1.45
N GLY A 208 -7.98 -6.83 0.72
CA GLY A 208 -9.40 -7.03 0.99
C GLY A 208 -10.31 -5.85 0.64
N LEU A 209 -9.84 -4.91 -0.14
CA LEU A 209 -10.73 -3.99 -0.83
C LEU A 209 -11.50 -4.82 -1.85
N GLY A 210 -12.62 -5.38 -1.43
CA GLY A 210 -13.51 -6.14 -2.27
C GLY A 210 -13.95 -5.32 -3.47
N PRO A 211 -14.56 -5.97 -4.45
CA PRO A 211 -14.92 -5.28 -5.67
C PRO A 211 -15.93 -4.17 -5.38
N TYR A 212 -15.43 -2.97 -5.19
CA TYR A 212 -16.21 -1.75 -5.42
C TYR A 212 -16.51 -1.61 -6.92
N CYS A 213 -16.46 -2.74 -7.61
CA CYS A 213 -16.56 -2.87 -9.05
C CYS A 213 -18.03 -3.01 -9.42
N ALA A 214 -18.74 -1.92 -9.29
CA ALA A 214 -20.06 -1.84 -9.82
C ALA A 214 -19.98 -2.00 -11.33
N THR A 215 -20.62 -3.06 -11.84
CA THR A 215 -20.99 -3.04 -13.25
C THR A 215 -21.88 -1.83 -13.47
N ALA A 216 -21.43 -0.87 -14.27
CA ALA A 216 -22.07 0.43 -14.50
C ALA A 216 -23.56 0.40 -14.98
N LYS A 217 -24.16 -0.79 -15.00
CA LYS A 217 -25.53 -1.05 -15.47
C LYS A 217 -26.54 -1.36 -14.35
N GLN A 218 -26.07 -1.50 -13.08
CA GLN A 218 -26.98 -1.78 -11.96
C GLN A 218 -27.08 -0.54 -11.07
N ASN A 219 -28.29 -0.05 -10.89
CA ASN A 219 -28.60 1.02 -9.95
C ASN A 219 -29.86 0.62 -9.15
N PRO A 220 -29.82 0.43 -7.81
CA PRO A 220 -28.65 0.59 -6.94
C PRO A 220 -27.59 -0.50 -7.14
N GLN A 221 -26.33 -0.14 -6.87
CA GLN A 221 -25.20 -1.04 -6.92
C GLN A 221 -25.07 -1.80 -5.60
N THR A 222 -24.53 -3.03 -5.68
CA THR A 222 -24.27 -3.86 -4.51
C THR A 222 -22.77 -3.85 -4.22
N TYR A 223 -22.42 -3.55 -2.97
CA TYR A 223 -21.05 -3.50 -2.48
C TYR A 223 -20.88 -4.50 -1.35
N THR A 224 -19.69 -5.09 -1.27
CA THR A 224 -19.25 -5.89 -0.13
C THR A 224 -18.11 -5.14 0.55
N VAL A 225 -18.32 -4.71 1.80
CA VAL A 225 -17.43 -3.78 2.49
C VAL A 225 -16.98 -4.33 3.84
N PRO A 226 -15.71 -4.08 4.26
CA PRO A 226 -15.25 -4.39 5.60
C PRO A 226 -15.94 -3.47 6.60
N VAL A 227 -16.34 -4.02 7.74
CA VAL A 227 -17.03 -3.31 8.84
C VAL A 227 -16.66 -3.87 10.22
N GLY A 228 -15.54 -4.60 10.31
CA GLY A 228 -15.11 -5.25 11.56
C GLY A 228 -14.79 -4.26 12.67
N ASP A 229 -14.15 -3.16 12.33
CA ASP A 229 -13.87 -2.02 13.20
C ASP A 229 -15.15 -1.40 13.76
N ALA A 230 -16.08 -1.02 12.88
CA ALA A 230 -17.35 -0.43 13.28
C ALA A 230 -18.17 -1.39 14.19
N ARG A 231 -18.14 -2.70 13.92
CA ARG A 231 -18.74 -3.70 14.81
C ARG A 231 -18.16 -3.68 16.20
N TYR A 232 -16.83 -3.68 16.30
CA TYR A 232 -16.14 -3.59 17.59
C TYR A 232 -16.46 -2.26 18.27
N LEU A 233 -16.29 -1.14 17.56
CA LEU A 233 -16.44 0.20 18.11
C LEU A 233 -17.86 0.47 18.62
N THR A 234 -18.89 0.06 17.88
CA THR A 234 -20.29 0.23 18.29
C THR A 234 -20.67 -0.65 19.49
N ALA A 235 -20.12 -1.87 19.56
CA ALA A 235 -20.33 -2.78 20.70
C ALA A 235 -19.73 -2.22 22.00
N HIS A 236 -18.60 -1.53 21.93
CA HIS A 236 -17.89 -0.98 23.08
C HIS A 236 -18.26 0.48 23.39
N ASN A 237 -18.85 1.19 22.42
CA ASN A 237 -19.26 2.59 22.55
C ASN A 237 -20.71 2.76 22.04
N PRO A 238 -21.71 2.35 22.79
CA PRO A 238 -23.09 2.46 22.32
C PRO A 238 -23.50 3.90 22.08
N GLY A 239 -24.23 4.12 20.98
CA GLY A 239 -24.76 5.42 20.60
C GLY A 239 -23.76 6.34 19.94
N LEU A 240 -22.75 5.80 19.26
CA LEU A 240 -21.84 6.60 18.43
C LEU A 240 -22.62 7.38 17.36
N HIS A 241 -22.22 8.63 17.17
CA HIS A 241 -22.67 9.48 16.07
C HIS A 241 -21.56 10.45 15.69
N GLY A 242 -21.48 10.82 14.41
CA GLY A 242 -20.40 11.69 13.96
C GLY A 242 -20.30 11.86 12.46
N ILE A 243 -19.07 12.12 12.01
CA ILE A 243 -18.76 12.43 10.62
C ILE A 243 -17.62 11.56 10.10
N TRP A 244 -17.61 11.42 8.76
CA TRP A 244 -16.55 10.76 7.98
C TRP A 244 -15.94 11.77 7.02
N LEU A 245 -14.61 11.80 6.96
CA LEU A 245 -13.84 12.61 6.02
C LEU A 245 -13.25 11.70 4.96
N TYR A 246 -13.46 12.02 3.68
CA TYR A 246 -12.87 11.31 2.56
C TYR A 246 -11.99 12.24 1.71
N ASP A 247 -10.99 11.67 1.02
CA ASP A 247 -10.08 12.44 0.18
C ASP A 247 -10.80 12.95 -1.07
N SER A 248 -10.76 14.27 -1.28
CA SER A 248 -11.35 14.93 -2.45
C SER A 248 -10.37 15.12 -3.61
N ASP A 249 -9.09 14.83 -3.40
CA ASP A 249 -8.06 15.05 -4.42
C ASP A 249 -8.09 13.95 -5.49
N ASP A 250 -8.64 12.77 -5.15
CA ASP A 250 -8.88 11.69 -6.08
C ASP A 250 -10.40 11.35 -6.11
N PRO A 251 -11.08 11.53 -7.25
CA PRO A 251 -12.52 11.23 -7.35
C PRO A 251 -12.86 9.76 -7.12
N THR A 252 -11.90 8.84 -7.27
CA THR A 252 -12.12 7.41 -7.03
C THR A 252 -12.27 7.09 -5.55
N PHE A 253 -11.72 7.90 -4.64
CA PHE A 253 -11.90 7.75 -3.20
C PHE A 253 -13.37 7.85 -2.78
N LYS A 254 -14.12 8.78 -3.35
CA LYS A 254 -15.56 8.86 -3.07
C LYS A 254 -16.28 7.56 -3.41
N LEU A 255 -15.92 6.91 -4.53
CA LEU A 255 -16.54 5.67 -4.98
C LEU A 255 -16.21 4.49 -4.06
N THR A 256 -15.04 4.48 -3.42
CA THR A 256 -14.57 3.38 -2.56
C THR A 256 -14.98 3.59 -1.11
N GLN A 257 -14.83 4.80 -0.60
CA GLN A 257 -15.02 5.12 0.83
C GLN A 257 -16.49 5.27 1.20
N THR A 258 -17.29 5.90 0.36
CA THR A 258 -18.73 6.11 0.66
C THR A 258 -19.48 4.79 0.94
N PRO A 259 -19.25 3.68 0.19
CA PRO A 259 -19.84 2.39 0.54
C PRO A 259 -19.39 1.85 1.91
N VAL A 260 -18.12 2.02 2.29
CA VAL A 260 -17.60 1.61 3.61
C VAL A 260 -18.31 2.40 4.70
N PHE A 261 -18.31 3.71 4.61
CA PHE A 261 -18.97 4.61 5.57
C PHE A 261 -20.46 4.31 5.72
N LYS A 262 -21.12 3.96 4.59
CA LYS A 262 -22.51 3.50 4.63
C LYS A 262 -22.67 2.20 5.41
N GLY A 263 -21.76 1.24 5.23
CA GLY A 263 -21.73 -0.02 5.96
C GLY A 263 -21.56 0.20 7.48
N GLU A 264 -20.65 1.07 7.88
CA GLU A 264 -20.42 1.46 9.28
C GLU A 264 -21.63 2.18 9.87
N SER A 265 -22.24 3.10 9.10
CA SER A 265 -23.46 3.79 9.51
C SER A 265 -24.62 2.82 9.69
N ASP A 266 -24.77 1.81 8.85
CA ASP A 266 -25.81 0.79 8.96
C ASP A 266 -25.64 -0.11 10.21
N LEU A 267 -24.42 -0.18 10.77
CA LEU A 267 -24.14 -0.84 12.04
C LEU A 267 -24.48 0.03 13.28
N GLY A 268 -24.99 1.23 13.09
CA GLY A 268 -25.52 2.07 14.16
C GLY A 268 -24.71 3.30 14.50
N ILE A 269 -23.66 3.64 13.74
CA ILE A 269 -22.98 4.93 13.87
C ILE A 269 -23.84 5.97 13.13
N LYS A 270 -24.54 6.82 13.89
CA LYS A 270 -25.44 7.82 13.30
C LYS A 270 -24.65 8.96 12.66
N GLN A 271 -25.12 9.44 11.52
CA GLN A 271 -24.50 10.56 10.82
C GLN A 271 -24.89 11.90 11.45
N ASP A 272 -23.91 12.78 11.66
CA ASP A 272 -24.12 14.16 12.03
C ASP A 272 -24.04 15.08 10.80
N GLY A 273 -24.98 15.97 10.62
CA GLY A 273 -25.06 16.85 9.47
C GLY A 273 -25.22 16.07 8.15
N GLN A 274 -24.29 16.26 7.23
CA GLN A 274 -24.24 15.49 5.96
C GLN A 274 -23.66 14.08 6.13
N GLY A 275 -23.02 13.80 7.25
CA GLY A 275 -22.31 12.55 7.54
C GLY A 275 -20.96 12.48 6.84
N PHE A 276 -20.92 12.58 5.52
CA PHE A 276 -19.72 12.41 4.70
C PHE A 276 -19.25 13.75 4.13
N TYR A 277 -17.98 14.08 4.38
CA TYR A 277 -17.40 15.37 4.00
C TYR A 277 -16.11 15.17 3.20
N ALA A 278 -16.00 15.91 2.11
CA ALA A 278 -14.79 15.95 1.29
C ALA A 278 -13.72 16.82 1.96
N LEU A 279 -12.49 16.33 2.02
CA LEU A 279 -11.34 17.05 2.51
C LEU A 279 -10.14 16.77 1.60
N SER A 280 -9.45 17.81 1.12
CA SER A 280 -8.20 17.61 0.39
C SER A 280 -7.09 17.15 1.32
N GLY A 281 -6.28 16.18 0.90
CA GLY A 281 -5.09 15.72 1.62
C GLY A 281 -4.03 16.82 1.81
N ALA A 282 -4.07 17.85 0.94
CA ALA A 282 -3.22 19.03 1.01
C ALA A 282 -3.88 20.22 1.73
N ALA A 283 -5.07 20.03 2.34
CA ALA A 283 -5.81 21.12 2.98
C ALA A 283 -4.99 21.77 4.12
N PRO A 284 -4.90 23.11 4.16
CA PRO A 284 -4.26 23.80 5.28
C PRO A 284 -5.12 23.67 6.54
N GLN A 285 -4.52 23.83 7.72
CA GLN A 285 -5.24 23.74 9.01
C GLN A 285 -6.49 24.64 9.07
N SER A 286 -6.46 25.82 8.47
CA SER A 286 -7.62 26.74 8.42
C SER A 286 -8.84 26.16 7.71
N ALA A 287 -8.66 25.23 6.76
CA ALA A 287 -9.75 24.55 6.07
C ALA A 287 -10.49 23.56 6.98
N LEU A 288 -9.87 23.12 8.07
CA LEU A 288 -10.45 22.18 9.02
C LEU A 288 -11.40 22.83 10.03
N THR A 289 -11.28 24.15 10.23
CA THR A 289 -12.10 24.89 11.22
C THR A 289 -13.61 24.64 11.08
N PRO A 290 -14.23 24.65 9.88
CA PRO A 290 -15.65 24.37 9.71
C PRO A 290 -16.04 22.94 10.16
N PHE A 291 -15.20 21.93 9.84
CA PHE A 291 -15.44 20.54 10.25
C PHE A 291 -15.37 20.38 11.77
N ILE A 292 -14.38 21.00 12.40
CA ILE A 292 -14.24 20.96 13.85
C ILE A 292 -15.38 21.71 14.55
N GLN A 293 -15.86 22.81 14.00
CA GLN A 293 -17.06 23.49 14.48
C GLN A 293 -18.32 22.64 14.31
N GLN A 294 -18.45 21.90 13.20
CA GLN A 294 -19.53 20.94 13.00
C GLN A 294 -19.49 19.83 14.07
N ILE A 295 -18.32 19.21 14.28
CA ILE A 295 -18.11 18.20 15.32
C ILE A 295 -18.52 18.73 16.69
N LYS A 296 -18.08 19.94 17.03
CA LYS A 296 -18.36 20.58 18.32
C LYS A 296 -19.85 20.91 18.49
N SER A 297 -20.48 21.47 17.47
CA SER A 297 -21.89 21.90 17.54
C SER A 297 -22.86 20.72 17.54
N SER A 298 -22.57 19.62 16.87
CA SER A 298 -23.37 18.40 16.91
C SER A 298 -23.08 17.54 18.15
N GLY A 299 -21.99 17.82 18.87
CA GLY A 299 -21.55 17.00 20.01
C GLY A 299 -21.09 15.61 19.53
N SER A 300 -20.56 15.49 18.29
CA SER A 300 -20.14 14.24 17.70
C SER A 300 -19.27 13.43 18.64
N THR A 301 -19.52 12.13 18.68
CA THR A 301 -18.78 11.16 19.50
C THR A 301 -17.88 10.25 18.68
N PHE A 302 -17.98 10.34 17.34
CA PHE A 302 -17.20 9.57 16.37
C PHE A 302 -16.71 10.49 15.26
N VAL A 303 -15.45 10.28 14.84
CA VAL A 303 -14.86 10.91 13.65
C VAL A 303 -13.96 9.89 12.97
N TYR A 304 -14.19 9.64 11.68
CA TYR A 304 -13.30 8.89 10.85
C TYR A 304 -12.65 9.82 9.82
N ASP A 305 -11.32 9.85 9.79
CA ASP A 305 -10.52 10.56 8.78
C ASP A 305 -9.84 9.52 7.87
N ASP A 306 -10.42 9.31 6.68
CA ASP A 306 -9.89 8.42 5.64
C ASP A 306 -9.21 9.22 4.50
N VAL A 307 -8.55 10.31 4.84
CA VAL A 307 -7.85 11.18 3.88
C VAL A 307 -6.36 10.86 3.88
N THR A 308 -5.60 11.42 4.81
CA THR A 308 -4.17 11.14 4.97
C THR A 308 -3.77 11.12 6.44
N THR A 309 -2.60 10.52 6.71
CA THR A 309 -1.99 10.61 8.06
C THR A 309 -1.78 12.06 8.51
N ALA A 310 -1.40 12.94 7.58
CA ALA A 310 -1.19 14.36 7.86
C ALA A 310 -2.51 15.09 8.18
N SER A 311 -3.60 14.78 7.44
CA SER A 311 -4.92 15.37 7.72
C SER A 311 -5.40 15.00 9.11
N MET A 312 -5.27 13.73 9.51
CA MET A 312 -5.65 13.30 10.85
C MET A 312 -4.87 14.03 11.95
N VAL A 313 -3.56 14.26 11.75
CA VAL A 313 -2.78 15.08 12.70
C VAL A 313 -3.35 16.49 12.81
N LEU A 314 -3.67 17.12 11.68
CA LEU A 314 -4.24 18.48 11.67
C LEU A 314 -5.64 18.53 12.27
N VAL A 315 -6.51 17.59 11.94
CA VAL A 315 -7.87 17.44 12.51
C VAL A 315 -7.81 17.33 14.03
N ARG A 316 -6.93 16.45 14.54
CA ARG A 316 -6.76 16.24 15.99
C ARG A 316 -6.23 17.49 16.70
N ARG A 317 -5.26 18.18 16.10
CA ARG A 317 -4.71 19.42 16.63
C ARG A 317 -5.75 20.53 16.67
N GLU A 318 -6.49 20.71 15.58
CA GLU A 318 -7.54 21.71 15.49
C GLU A 318 -8.66 21.42 16.50
N ALA A 319 -9.07 20.17 16.64
CA ALA A 319 -10.04 19.74 17.63
C ALA A 319 -9.57 20.08 19.07
N GLN A 320 -8.30 19.85 19.37
CA GLN A 320 -7.71 20.22 20.67
C GLN A 320 -7.71 21.74 20.88
N LEU A 321 -7.33 22.53 19.87
CA LEU A 321 -7.32 24.00 19.92
C LEU A 321 -8.74 24.57 20.17
N GLN A 322 -9.75 23.97 19.56
CA GLN A 322 -11.14 24.39 19.72
C GLN A 322 -11.85 23.80 20.98
N GLY A 323 -11.13 22.99 21.75
CA GLY A 323 -11.65 22.38 22.97
C GLY A 323 -12.73 21.34 22.72
N VAL A 324 -12.65 20.57 21.62
CA VAL A 324 -13.52 19.43 21.36
C VAL A 324 -13.15 18.28 22.30
N ASN A 325 -14.09 17.87 23.13
CA ASN A 325 -13.90 16.79 24.11
C ASN A 325 -15.03 15.75 24.11
N THR A 326 -15.95 15.83 23.15
CA THR A 326 -17.11 14.93 23.02
C THR A 326 -16.76 13.66 22.25
N VAL A 327 -15.77 13.69 21.37
CA VAL A 327 -15.40 12.57 20.52
C VAL A 327 -14.74 11.47 21.35
N LYS A 328 -15.38 10.30 21.37
CA LYS A 328 -14.91 9.10 22.08
C LYS A 328 -14.05 8.23 21.18
N VAL A 329 -14.36 8.20 19.89
CA VAL A 329 -13.67 7.41 18.87
C VAL A 329 -13.17 8.34 17.78
N TRP A 330 -11.86 8.38 17.64
CA TRP A 330 -11.15 8.96 16.50
C TRP A 330 -10.59 7.81 15.71
N GLU A 331 -11.01 7.66 14.48
CA GLU A 331 -10.57 6.59 13.60
C GLU A 331 -9.84 7.16 12.38
N CYS A 332 -8.82 6.46 11.95
CA CYS A 332 -8.00 6.82 10.81
C CYS A 332 -7.77 5.58 9.94
N ASN A 333 -7.55 5.77 8.66
CA ASN A 333 -7.16 4.68 7.79
C ASN A 333 -5.84 4.01 8.23
N SER A 334 -5.53 2.87 7.65
CA SER A 334 -4.33 2.08 8.00
C SER A 334 -3.00 2.82 7.83
N GLY A 335 -2.97 3.94 7.09
CA GLY A 335 -1.79 4.79 6.93
C GLY A 335 -1.36 5.49 8.22
N CYS A 336 -2.30 5.71 9.16
CA CYS A 336 -1.94 6.26 10.47
C CYS A 336 -1.14 5.29 11.35
N TYR A 337 -1.17 3.99 11.05
CA TYR A 337 -0.37 2.99 11.74
C TYR A 337 1.10 3.10 11.32
N ASP A 338 1.75 4.16 11.74
CA ASP A 338 3.12 4.54 11.43
C ASP A 338 3.83 5.05 12.68
N PRO A 339 5.13 4.72 12.91
CA PRO A 339 5.87 5.20 14.08
C PRO A 339 6.04 6.73 14.11
N ASN A 340 5.90 7.40 12.96
CA ASN A 340 5.99 8.85 12.88
C ASN A 340 4.68 9.58 13.20
N PHE A 341 3.55 8.88 13.22
CA PHE A 341 2.25 9.50 13.50
C PHE A 341 2.23 10.23 14.84
N TYR A 342 2.70 9.56 15.91
CA TYR A 342 2.83 10.20 17.22
C TYR A 342 3.91 11.30 17.24
N LYS A 343 5.04 11.08 16.55
CA LYS A 343 6.09 12.11 16.46
C LYS A 343 5.57 13.41 15.84
N GLN A 344 4.68 13.29 14.85
CA GLN A 344 4.04 14.43 14.19
C GLN A 344 2.91 15.04 15.02
N GLY A 345 2.01 14.22 15.58
CA GLY A 345 0.79 14.69 16.27
C GLY A 345 0.94 14.95 17.75
N GLY A 346 1.95 14.36 18.39
CA GLY A 346 2.15 14.43 19.83
C GLY A 346 0.97 13.88 20.62
N ALA A 347 0.67 14.47 21.77
CA ALA A 347 -0.43 14.04 22.60
C ALA A 347 -1.82 14.20 21.94
N ALA A 348 -1.95 15.09 20.95
CA ALA A 348 -3.24 15.32 20.30
C ALA A 348 -3.78 14.07 19.58
N VAL A 349 -2.92 13.21 19.07
CA VAL A 349 -3.32 12.01 18.32
C VAL A 349 -3.47 10.75 19.18
N ASN A 350 -3.24 10.81 20.49
CA ASN A 350 -3.51 9.69 21.38
C ASN A 350 -5.00 9.29 21.35
N GLY A 351 -5.25 7.99 21.44
CA GLY A 351 -6.61 7.44 21.36
C GLY A 351 -7.11 7.20 19.96
N THR A 352 -6.30 7.51 18.92
CA THR A 352 -6.67 7.21 17.52
C THR A 352 -6.65 5.71 17.28
N TYR A 353 -7.73 5.21 16.66
CA TYR A 353 -7.88 3.84 16.18
C TYR A 353 -7.44 3.72 14.72
N ALA A 354 -6.98 2.56 14.32
CA ALA A 354 -6.77 2.18 12.93
C ALA A 354 -7.11 0.70 12.73
N SER A 355 -7.80 0.38 11.64
CA SER A 355 -8.11 -0.99 11.22
C SER A 355 -7.06 -1.48 10.22
N LEU A 356 -6.57 -2.71 10.41
CA LEU A 356 -5.51 -3.30 9.59
C LEU A 356 -5.96 -4.64 9.04
N VAL A 357 -5.71 -4.88 7.75
CA VAL A 357 -5.86 -6.20 7.12
C VAL A 357 -4.66 -7.09 7.45
N PRO A 358 -3.39 -6.61 7.31
CA PRO A 358 -2.23 -7.38 7.72
C PRO A 358 -2.00 -7.33 9.25
N LEU A 359 -1.17 -8.24 9.73
CA LEU A 359 -0.66 -8.17 11.10
C LEU A 359 -0.01 -6.81 11.38
N PRO A 360 -0.24 -6.23 12.55
CA PRO A 360 0.39 -4.99 13.00
C PRO A 360 1.91 -5.13 13.06
N TYR A 361 2.65 -4.62 12.08
CA TYR A 361 4.09 -4.82 11.99
C TYR A 361 4.87 -4.24 13.17
N LEU A 362 4.38 -3.17 13.82
CA LEU A 362 5.06 -2.58 14.99
C LEU A 362 5.02 -3.48 16.24
N THR A 363 4.02 -4.33 16.35
CA THR A 363 3.82 -5.21 17.52
C THR A 363 4.11 -6.67 17.21
N ASP A 364 3.74 -7.16 16.02
CA ASP A 364 3.67 -8.58 15.70
C ASP A 364 4.90 -9.13 14.94
N TYR A 365 5.85 -8.28 14.53
CA TYR A 365 7.04 -8.72 13.80
C TYR A 365 7.90 -9.74 14.58
N LYS A 366 7.76 -9.80 15.91
CA LYS A 366 8.47 -10.76 16.76
C LYS A 366 7.80 -12.13 16.82
N VAL A 367 6.50 -12.21 16.50
CA VAL A 367 5.72 -13.44 16.58
C VAL A 367 5.42 -14.05 15.21
N ASN A 368 5.48 -13.27 14.14
CA ASN A 368 5.38 -13.77 12.77
C ASN A 368 6.76 -13.72 12.08
N PRO A 369 7.36 -14.88 11.72
CA PRO A 369 8.71 -14.92 11.16
C PRO A 369 8.85 -14.20 9.82
N ALA A 370 7.83 -14.26 8.93
CA ALA A 370 7.86 -13.59 7.64
C ALA A 370 7.87 -12.06 7.80
N LEU A 371 7.03 -11.54 8.69
CA LEU A 371 6.97 -10.13 9.04
C LEU A 371 8.27 -9.66 9.73
N GLY A 372 8.82 -10.48 10.62
CA GLY A 372 10.13 -10.22 11.25
C GLY A 372 11.28 -10.16 10.25
N LYS A 373 11.23 -11.02 9.22
CA LYS A 373 12.20 -11.02 8.12
C LYS A 373 12.10 -9.74 7.28
N LEU A 374 10.87 -9.29 6.95
CA LEU A 374 10.66 -8.00 6.26
C LEU A 374 11.30 -6.85 7.05
N VAL A 375 10.99 -6.74 8.35
CA VAL A 375 11.56 -5.68 9.22
C VAL A 375 13.08 -5.72 9.22
N THR A 376 13.67 -6.91 9.33
CA THR A 376 15.14 -7.09 9.32
C THR A 376 15.75 -6.68 7.98
N ASN A 377 15.15 -7.10 6.87
CA ASN A 377 15.66 -6.85 5.52
C ASN A 377 15.56 -5.38 5.11
N LEU A 378 14.60 -4.65 5.65
CA LEU A 378 14.46 -3.21 5.45
C LEU A 378 15.29 -2.38 6.44
N GLY A 379 16.00 -3.02 7.39
CA GLY A 379 16.90 -2.33 8.33
C GLY A 379 16.17 -1.71 9.53
N GLY A 380 15.00 -2.23 9.90
CA GLY A 380 14.28 -1.85 11.10
C GLY A 380 12.88 -1.26 10.85
N LEU A 381 12.15 -1.07 11.94
CA LEU A 381 10.74 -0.65 11.91
C LEU A 381 10.51 0.74 11.26
N ASP A 382 11.46 1.65 11.37
CA ASP A 382 11.33 3.00 10.76
C ASP A 382 11.27 2.94 9.21
N ASN A 383 11.75 1.85 8.62
CA ASN A 383 11.75 1.61 7.17
C ASN A 383 10.57 0.76 6.70
N VAL A 384 9.66 0.42 7.59
CA VAL A 384 8.43 -0.33 7.28
C VAL A 384 7.22 0.59 7.46
N ASP A 385 6.21 0.41 6.66
CA ASP A 385 4.86 0.93 6.81
C ASP A 385 3.84 -0.11 6.33
N ASN A 386 2.56 0.20 6.44
CA ASN A 386 1.50 -0.72 6.02
C ASN A 386 1.57 -1.05 4.51
N ASN A 387 1.98 -0.09 3.68
CA ASN A 387 2.12 -0.29 2.24
C ASN A 387 3.28 -1.23 1.89
N ALA A 388 4.39 -1.14 2.63
CA ALA A 388 5.50 -2.08 2.51
C ALA A 388 5.07 -3.51 2.88
N VAL A 389 4.28 -3.67 3.95
CA VAL A 389 3.75 -4.98 4.35
C VAL A 389 2.83 -5.54 3.27
N ASN A 390 1.90 -4.75 2.74
CA ASN A 390 1.02 -5.17 1.66
C ASN A 390 1.80 -5.57 0.40
N SER A 391 2.82 -4.79 0.01
CA SER A 391 3.66 -5.13 -1.14
C SER A 391 4.47 -6.41 -0.93
N TYR A 392 4.93 -6.66 0.27
CA TYR A 392 5.59 -7.92 0.63
C TYR A 392 4.63 -9.11 0.55
N ILE A 393 3.39 -8.94 1.02
CA ILE A 393 2.32 -9.94 0.93
C ILE A 393 1.99 -10.26 -0.53
N THR A 394 1.90 -9.26 -1.43
CA THR A 394 1.68 -9.51 -2.86
C THR A 394 2.81 -10.28 -3.50
N ALA A 395 4.05 -10.08 -3.03
CA ALA A 395 5.20 -10.86 -3.51
C ALA A 395 5.12 -12.34 -3.06
N PHE A 396 4.57 -12.60 -1.87
CA PHE A 396 4.25 -13.99 -1.43
C PHE A 396 3.13 -14.59 -2.27
N LEU A 397 2.10 -13.83 -2.63
CA LEU A 397 1.04 -14.28 -3.53
C LEU A 397 1.61 -14.67 -4.91
N PHE A 398 2.51 -13.85 -5.45
CA PHE A 398 3.20 -14.16 -6.70
C PHE A 398 4.02 -15.45 -6.59
N GLN A 399 4.78 -15.59 -5.50
CA GLN A 399 5.57 -16.78 -5.24
C GLN A 399 4.71 -18.04 -5.18
N ASP A 400 3.61 -18.01 -4.45
CA ASP A 400 2.67 -19.11 -4.30
C ASP A 400 2.01 -19.47 -5.65
N ALA A 401 1.55 -18.47 -6.40
CA ALA A 401 0.96 -18.67 -7.72
C ALA A 401 1.96 -19.28 -8.73
N VAL A 402 3.22 -18.84 -8.73
CA VAL A 402 4.26 -19.45 -9.55
C VAL A 402 4.51 -20.90 -9.14
N GLN A 403 4.61 -21.21 -7.84
CA GLN A 403 4.79 -22.57 -7.34
C GLN A 403 3.62 -23.48 -7.75
N LYS A 404 2.39 -22.99 -7.66
CA LYS A 404 1.19 -23.72 -8.11
C LYS A 404 1.18 -23.93 -9.63
N ALA A 405 1.57 -22.92 -10.42
CA ALA A 405 1.62 -23.02 -11.89
C ALA A 405 2.62 -24.07 -12.36
N VAL A 406 3.74 -24.28 -11.64
CA VAL A 406 4.75 -25.29 -11.99
C VAL A 406 4.59 -26.62 -11.29
N ALA A 407 3.61 -26.76 -10.39
CA ALA A 407 3.33 -27.99 -9.70
C ALA A 407 3.07 -29.14 -10.68
N ASN A 408 3.51 -30.36 -10.33
CA ASN A 408 3.33 -31.57 -11.15
C ASN A 408 3.89 -31.48 -12.58
N GLY A 409 4.97 -30.70 -12.78
CA GLY A 409 5.60 -30.52 -14.09
C GLY A 409 4.90 -29.52 -14.99
N GLY A 410 4.09 -28.62 -14.41
CA GLY A 410 3.42 -27.53 -15.13
C GLY A 410 4.40 -26.57 -15.82
N THR A 411 3.95 -25.94 -16.88
CA THR A 411 4.72 -24.96 -17.65
C THR A 411 4.40 -23.56 -17.16
N LEU A 412 5.42 -22.75 -16.85
CA LEU A 412 5.23 -21.36 -16.42
C LEU A 412 5.08 -20.43 -17.62
N ASN A 413 3.98 -19.71 -17.69
CA ASN A 413 3.70 -18.59 -18.58
C ASN A 413 2.60 -17.70 -17.96
N ARG A 414 2.28 -16.53 -18.54
CA ARG A 414 1.25 -15.63 -18.01
C ARG A 414 -0.12 -16.31 -17.86
N GLN A 415 -0.51 -17.17 -18.79
CA GLN A 415 -1.81 -17.85 -18.73
C GLN A 415 -1.90 -18.84 -17.56
N THR A 416 -0.83 -19.62 -17.32
CA THR A 416 -0.78 -20.56 -16.18
C THR A 416 -0.67 -19.82 -14.85
N LEU A 417 -0.01 -18.65 -14.84
CA LEU A 417 0.02 -17.77 -13.66
C LEU A 417 -1.39 -17.22 -13.33
N PHE A 418 -2.13 -16.73 -14.35
CA PHE A 418 -3.52 -16.33 -14.18
C PHE A 418 -4.40 -17.47 -13.68
N ALA A 419 -4.23 -18.68 -14.23
CA ALA A 419 -4.99 -19.85 -13.78
C ALA A 419 -4.71 -20.17 -12.30
N ALA A 420 -3.44 -20.07 -11.87
CA ALA A 420 -3.06 -20.27 -10.48
C ALA A 420 -3.65 -19.18 -9.56
N LEU A 421 -3.60 -17.90 -9.97
CA LEU A 421 -4.18 -16.78 -9.21
C LEU A 421 -5.71 -16.90 -9.10
N LYS A 422 -6.41 -17.28 -10.17
CA LYS A 422 -7.86 -17.54 -10.15
C LYS A 422 -8.25 -18.71 -9.27
N GLY A 423 -7.37 -19.69 -9.12
CA GLY A 423 -7.55 -20.84 -8.24
C GLY A 423 -7.13 -20.61 -6.80
N GLU A 424 -6.68 -19.39 -6.44
CA GLU A 424 -6.21 -19.10 -5.09
C GLU A 424 -7.36 -18.70 -4.16
N HIS A 425 -7.87 -19.66 -3.40
CA HIS A 425 -9.04 -19.48 -2.52
C HIS A 425 -8.71 -19.55 -1.03
N SER A 426 -7.43 -19.68 -0.65
CA SER A 426 -7.03 -19.88 0.74
C SER A 426 -5.64 -19.31 1.05
N PHE A 427 -5.39 -18.10 0.57
CA PHE A 427 -4.12 -17.42 0.74
C PHE A 427 -4.03 -16.71 2.10
N ASN A 428 -2.86 -16.81 2.78
CA ASN A 428 -2.63 -16.13 4.05
C ASN A 428 -1.22 -15.53 4.22
N ALA A 429 -0.37 -15.61 3.20
CA ALA A 429 0.98 -15.04 3.21
C ALA A 429 1.79 -15.45 4.47
N ASP A 430 1.94 -16.74 4.75
CA ASP A 430 2.61 -17.25 5.96
C ASP A 430 2.05 -16.65 7.27
N GLY A 431 0.75 -16.37 7.28
CA GLY A 431 0.05 -15.83 8.44
C GLY A 431 0.22 -14.31 8.62
N MET A 432 0.74 -13.59 7.64
CA MET A 432 0.80 -12.11 7.67
C MET A 432 -0.57 -11.46 7.46
N ILE A 433 -1.50 -12.16 6.82
CA ILE A 433 -2.92 -11.80 6.72
C ILE A 433 -3.79 -12.97 7.16
N GLY A 434 -5.05 -12.70 7.50
CA GLY A 434 -6.06 -13.74 7.65
C GLY A 434 -6.33 -14.41 6.30
N THR A 435 -6.76 -15.70 6.34
CA THR A 435 -7.06 -16.44 5.12
C THR A 435 -8.06 -15.67 4.25
N THR A 436 -7.70 -15.45 2.99
CA THR A 436 -8.50 -14.70 2.02
C THR A 436 -8.66 -15.45 0.71
N ASP A 437 -9.78 -15.24 0.03
CA ASP A 437 -10.10 -15.79 -1.28
C ASP A 437 -9.73 -14.77 -2.37
N VAL A 438 -8.47 -14.80 -2.77
CA VAL A 438 -7.92 -13.90 -3.79
C VAL A 438 -8.52 -14.19 -5.17
N GLY A 439 -8.74 -15.47 -5.49
CA GLY A 439 -9.26 -15.89 -6.79
C GLY A 439 -10.66 -15.37 -7.07
N ASN A 440 -11.52 -15.33 -6.07
CA ASN A 440 -12.85 -14.74 -6.15
C ASN A 440 -12.89 -13.25 -5.81
N ARG A 441 -11.73 -12.65 -5.48
CA ARG A 441 -11.62 -11.21 -5.15
C ARG A 441 -12.53 -10.79 -4.00
N THR A 442 -12.74 -11.70 -3.05
CA THR A 442 -13.60 -11.45 -1.90
C THR A 442 -12.84 -10.64 -0.86
N PRO A 443 -13.44 -9.59 -0.28
CA PRO A 443 -12.81 -8.88 0.83
C PRO A 443 -12.55 -9.84 1.99
N SER A 444 -11.42 -9.68 2.65
CA SER A 444 -11.12 -10.43 3.86
C SER A 444 -12.11 -10.09 4.97
N SER A 445 -12.66 -11.11 5.62
CA SER A 445 -13.41 -10.93 6.87
C SER A 445 -12.48 -10.82 8.09
N CYS A 446 -11.16 -10.87 7.88
CA CYS A 446 -10.16 -10.83 8.93
C CYS A 446 -9.56 -9.44 9.04
N SER A 447 -9.50 -8.91 10.25
CA SER A 447 -8.90 -7.61 10.55
C SER A 447 -8.24 -7.60 11.92
N VAL A 448 -7.46 -6.58 12.18
CA VAL A 448 -6.91 -6.24 13.50
C VAL A 448 -7.18 -4.77 13.77
N LEU A 449 -7.86 -4.48 14.86
CA LEU A 449 -8.03 -3.12 15.34
C LEU A 449 -6.88 -2.77 16.29
N VAL A 450 -6.26 -1.62 16.06
CA VAL A 450 -5.19 -1.07 16.90
C VAL A 450 -5.57 0.31 17.40
N GLN A 451 -4.97 0.73 18.52
CA GLN A 451 -5.15 2.08 19.07
C GLN A 451 -3.82 2.67 19.50
N LEU A 452 -3.61 3.93 19.22
CA LEU A 452 -2.47 4.68 19.72
C LEU A 452 -2.71 5.08 21.17
N GLN A 453 -1.95 4.50 22.10
CA GLN A 453 -2.06 4.76 23.53
C GLN A 453 -0.72 5.24 24.08
N ASN A 454 -0.69 6.46 24.64
CA ASN A 454 0.53 7.05 25.21
C ASN A 454 1.74 7.03 24.27
N GLY A 455 1.49 7.27 22.97
CA GLY A 455 2.53 7.30 21.94
C GLY A 455 2.95 5.94 21.42
N VAL A 456 2.29 4.86 21.84
CA VAL A 456 2.59 3.48 21.40
C VAL A 456 1.34 2.85 20.81
N TRP A 457 1.45 2.30 19.62
CA TRP A 457 0.39 1.52 19.02
C TRP A 457 0.22 0.19 19.76
N GLN A 458 -1.00 -0.12 20.12
CA GLN A 458 -1.37 -1.35 20.82
C GLN A 458 -2.52 -2.04 20.10
N ARG A 459 -2.53 -3.36 20.14
CA ARG A 459 -3.66 -4.16 19.67
C ARG A 459 -4.87 -3.97 20.58
N VAL A 460 -6.04 -3.83 19.97
CA VAL A 460 -7.33 -3.71 20.66
C VAL A 460 -8.17 -4.95 20.41
N ASP A 461 -8.31 -5.36 19.15
CA ASP A 461 -9.07 -6.55 18.78
C ASP A 461 -8.47 -7.25 17.54
N PRO A 462 -8.14 -8.53 17.65
CA PRO A 462 -7.94 -9.28 18.90
C PRO A 462 -6.67 -8.82 19.61
N VAL A 463 -6.66 -8.89 20.95
CA VAL A 463 -5.53 -8.46 21.78
C VAL A 463 -4.31 -9.37 21.60
N LYS A 464 -4.52 -10.66 21.33
CA LYS A 464 -3.44 -11.66 21.23
C LYS A 464 -2.58 -11.39 19.97
N PRO A 465 -1.24 -11.22 20.11
CA PRO A 465 -0.36 -11.07 18.96
C PRO A 465 -0.43 -12.27 18.01
N GLY A 466 -0.27 -12.00 16.70
CA GLY A 466 -0.29 -13.02 15.64
C GLY A 466 -1.67 -13.60 15.33
N THR A 467 -2.76 -12.97 15.80
CA THR A 467 -4.14 -13.42 15.54
C THR A 467 -4.97 -12.34 14.88
N PHE A 468 -6.10 -12.74 14.27
CA PHE A 468 -7.07 -11.88 13.61
C PHE A 468 -8.46 -12.12 14.19
N ASP A 469 -9.33 -11.10 14.17
CA ASP A 469 -10.78 -11.32 14.20
C ASP A 469 -11.24 -11.64 12.76
N CYS A 470 -11.66 -12.87 12.53
CA CYS A 470 -12.10 -13.36 11.23
C CYS A 470 -13.60 -13.69 11.22
N SER A 471 -14.39 -12.93 11.96
CA SER A 471 -15.85 -13.12 11.95
C SER A 471 -16.41 -12.86 10.55
N PRO A 472 -17.27 -13.75 10.00
CA PRO A 472 -17.99 -13.47 8.75
C PRO A 472 -18.81 -12.17 8.79
N SER A 473 -19.21 -11.73 9.98
CA SER A 473 -19.94 -10.46 10.18
C SER A 473 -19.04 -9.21 10.10
N ASN A 474 -17.72 -9.36 9.92
CA ASN A 474 -16.82 -8.24 9.63
C ASN A 474 -16.93 -7.74 8.19
N VAL A 475 -17.76 -8.38 7.37
CA VAL A 475 -18.06 -7.97 6.01
C VAL A 475 -19.55 -7.76 5.86
N ALA A 476 -19.96 -6.62 5.35
CA ALA A 476 -21.37 -6.29 5.09
C ALA A 476 -21.64 -6.15 3.59
N THR A 477 -22.83 -6.55 3.17
CA THR A 477 -23.34 -6.30 1.82
C THR A 477 -24.30 -5.14 1.86
N ILE A 478 -24.00 -4.08 1.15
CA ILE A 478 -24.82 -2.87 1.09
C ILE A 478 -25.29 -2.59 -0.34
N LYS A 479 -26.44 -1.94 -0.46
CA LYS A 479 -26.97 -1.45 -1.74
C LYS A 479 -27.09 0.06 -1.69
N MET A 480 -26.46 0.76 -2.61
CA MET A 480 -26.55 2.21 -2.70
C MET A 480 -26.29 2.73 -4.11
N ASN A 481 -26.81 3.94 -4.37
CA ASN A 481 -26.43 4.70 -5.55
C ASN A 481 -25.20 5.53 -5.19
N VAL A 482 -24.12 5.34 -5.92
CA VAL A 482 -22.96 6.23 -5.87
C VAL A 482 -22.99 7.10 -7.13
N SER A 483 -23.20 8.40 -6.94
CA SER A 483 -23.25 9.40 -8.00
C SER A 483 -22.00 10.26 -8.01
#